data_86a82fafa12155f5c879303cdf2fc012
#
_entry.id   86a82fafa12155f5c879303cdf2fc012
#
_cell.length_a   1.000
_cell.length_b   1.000
_cell.length_c   1.000
_cell.angle_alpha   90.00
_cell.angle_beta   90.00
_cell.angle_gamma   90.00
#
_symmetry.space_group_name_H-M   'P 1'
#
loop_
_entity.id
_entity.type
_entity.pdbx_description
1 polymer ?
#
loop_
_entity_poly.entity_id
_entity_poly.type
_entity_poly.pdbx_seq_one_letter_code
_entity_poly.pdbx_strand_id
1 'polypeptide(L)'
;METLILLLLAVFGVITLTLVILNALLIFYFYKTNKKFDLLLEKGKIKNLKEILFKQIDKTKDQDEIINKIIDRIKNLENISEKTFQKIGVIRFNPFDSLGGNQSFVIALLDKQNNGFVISSLFVKDGNRVYAKAVQNGNSEHSLSDEEKEALKRAMG
;
A
#
# COMPACT_ATOMS: atom_id res chain seq x y z
N MET A 1 62.32 -41.91 50.66
CA MET A 1 61.72 -40.56 50.81
C MET A 1 62.22 -39.59 49.72
N GLU A 2 63.53 -39.54 49.48
CA GLU A 2 64.15 -38.60 48.50
C GLU A 2 63.65 -38.82 47.06
N THR A 3 63.50 -40.06 46.63
CA THR A 3 63.03 -40.37 45.25
C THR A 3 61.59 -39.94 45.02
N LEU A 4 60.72 -40.01 46.07
CA LEU A 4 59.35 -39.55 45.97
C LEU A 4 59.24 -38.04 45.88
N ILE A 5 60.10 -37.32 46.61
CA ILE A 5 60.20 -35.84 46.56
C ILE A 5 60.66 -35.36 45.18
N LEU A 6 61.69 -36.03 44.63
CA LEU A 6 62.18 -35.72 43.29
C LEU A 6 61.14 -35.95 42.20
N LEU A 7 60.31 -37.00 42.33
CA LEU A 7 59.23 -37.32 41.38
C LEU A 7 58.10 -36.29 41.46
N LEU A 8 57.75 -35.84 42.66
CA LEU A 8 56.75 -34.79 42.90
C LEU A 8 57.23 -33.43 42.31
N LEU A 9 58.50 -33.09 42.49
CA LEU A 9 59.09 -31.87 41.91
C LEU A 9 59.11 -31.93 40.38
N ALA A 10 59.43 -33.09 39.80
CA ALA A 10 59.39 -33.24 38.36
C ALA A 10 57.99 -33.09 37.77
N VAL A 11 56.97 -33.72 38.40
CA VAL A 11 55.54 -33.59 38.01
C VAL A 11 55.07 -32.15 38.16
N PHE A 12 55.45 -31.47 39.25
CA PHE A 12 55.11 -30.06 39.44
C PHE A 12 55.77 -29.18 38.38
N GLY A 13 57.02 -29.45 38.02
CA GLY A 13 57.73 -28.74 36.95
C GLY A 13 57.04 -28.90 35.57
N VAL A 14 56.56 -30.11 35.25
CA VAL A 14 55.82 -30.36 33.99
C VAL A 14 54.49 -29.64 33.99
N ILE A 15 53.75 -29.64 35.10
CA ILE A 15 52.44 -28.92 35.20
C ILE A 15 52.64 -27.40 35.03
N THR A 16 53.65 -26.82 35.68
CA THR A 16 53.95 -25.39 35.55
C THR A 16 54.34 -25.03 34.12
N LEU A 17 55.14 -25.85 33.48
CA LEU A 17 55.56 -25.64 32.07
C LEU A 17 54.38 -25.69 31.12
N THR A 18 53.47 -26.65 31.27
CA THR A 18 52.26 -26.78 30.46
C THR A 18 51.31 -25.59 30.67
N LEU A 19 51.16 -25.07 31.87
CA LEU A 19 50.38 -23.88 32.19
C LEU A 19 50.99 -22.63 31.53
N VAL A 20 52.30 -22.49 31.53
CA VAL A 20 53.00 -21.34 30.86
C VAL A 20 52.77 -21.39 29.35
N ILE A 21 52.87 -22.56 28.74
CA ILE A 21 52.64 -22.73 27.29
C ILE A 21 51.20 -22.42 26.95
N LEU A 22 50.23 -22.91 27.75
CA LEU A 22 48.81 -22.63 27.53
C LEU A 22 48.50 -21.14 27.63
N ASN A 23 49.03 -20.44 28.62
CA ASN A 23 48.88 -19.00 28.75
C ASN A 23 49.49 -18.22 27.55
N ALA A 24 50.67 -18.62 27.09
CA ALA A 24 51.31 -18.02 25.93
C ALA A 24 50.47 -18.20 24.65
N LEU A 25 49.87 -19.39 24.46
CA LEU A 25 48.94 -19.66 23.35
C LEU A 25 47.67 -18.81 23.43
N LEU A 26 47.09 -18.66 24.63
CA LEU A 26 45.88 -17.85 24.87
C LEU A 26 46.18 -16.35 24.56
N ILE A 27 47.30 -15.83 25.03
CA ILE A 27 47.71 -14.45 24.76
C ILE A 27 47.93 -14.25 23.26
N PHE A 28 48.60 -15.20 22.58
CA PHE A 28 48.79 -15.13 21.12
C PHE A 28 47.49 -15.16 20.34
N TYR A 29 46.52 -16.03 20.76
CA TYR A 29 45.21 -16.12 20.13
C TYR A 29 44.40 -14.83 20.34
N PHE A 30 44.44 -14.28 21.56
CA PHE A 30 43.79 -13.03 21.92
C PHE A 30 44.35 -11.85 21.13
N TYR A 31 45.66 -11.76 21.00
CA TYR A 31 46.31 -10.72 20.22
C TYR A 31 45.99 -10.82 18.74
N LYS A 32 45.97 -12.04 18.18
CA LYS A 32 45.59 -12.30 16.79
C LYS A 32 44.14 -11.95 16.49
N THR A 33 43.23 -12.19 17.42
CA THR A 33 41.81 -11.88 17.29
C THR A 33 41.57 -10.38 17.40
N ASN A 34 42.19 -9.72 18.37
CA ASN A 34 42.10 -8.27 18.52
C ASN A 34 42.68 -7.53 17.30
N LYS A 35 43.75 -7.99 16.73
CA LYS A 35 44.36 -7.37 15.52
C LYS A 35 43.43 -7.50 14.30
N LYS A 36 42.62 -8.58 14.19
CA LYS A 36 41.59 -8.69 13.16
C LYS A 36 40.45 -7.72 13.43
N PHE A 37 40.07 -7.52 14.69
CA PHE A 37 39.04 -6.59 15.09
C PHE A 37 39.48 -5.14 14.86
N ASP A 38 40.71 -4.78 15.21
CA ASP A 38 41.28 -3.45 14.96
C ASP A 38 41.39 -3.15 13.46
N LEU A 39 41.73 -4.12 12.62
CA LEU A 39 41.77 -3.97 11.17
C LEU A 39 40.37 -3.71 10.57
N LEU A 40 39.31 -4.20 11.21
CA LEU A 40 37.93 -3.89 10.84
C LEU A 40 37.49 -2.51 11.35
N LEU A 41 38.02 -2.08 12.51
CA LEU A 41 37.70 -0.80 13.15
C LEU A 41 38.55 0.36 12.59
N GLU A 42 39.84 0.13 12.28
CA GLU A 42 40.83 1.16 11.94
C GLU A 42 40.76 1.67 10.50
N LYS A 43 40.14 0.93 9.58
CA LYS A 43 40.00 1.35 8.16
C LYS A 43 38.80 2.24 7.88
N GLY A 44 38.49 3.23 8.70
CA GLY A 44 37.53 4.29 8.32
C GLY A 44 36.11 3.81 7.94
N LYS A 45 35.86 2.49 7.89
CA LYS A 45 34.59 1.90 7.49
C LYS A 45 33.48 2.11 8.52
N ILE A 46 33.82 2.24 9.81
CA ILE A 46 32.82 2.48 10.85
C ILE A 46 32.31 3.92 10.83
N LYS A 47 33.22 4.89 10.59
CA LYS A 47 32.79 6.28 10.44
C LYS A 47 31.89 6.45 9.22
N ASN A 48 32.27 5.81 8.11
CA ASN A 48 31.46 5.74 6.90
C ASN A 48 30.16 4.95 7.11
N LEU A 49 30.17 3.83 7.85
CA LEU A 49 29.01 3.03 8.12
C LEU A 49 28.00 3.81 8.99
N LYS A 50 28.46 4.49 10.03
CA LYS A 50 27.63 5.35 10.88
C LYS A 50 26.98 6.48 10.06
N GLU A 51 27.73 7.12 9.21
CA GLU A 51 27.27 8.18 8.33
C GLU A 51 26.24 7.65 7.31
N ILE A 52 26.51 6.48 6.70
CA ILE A 52 25.60 5.81 5.78
C ILE A 52 24.29 5.41 6.50
N LEU A 53 24.38 4.89 7.73
CA LEU A 53 23.20 4.54 8.54
C LEU A 53 22.34 5.76 8.88
N PHE A 54 22.97 6.87 9.30
CA PHE A 54 22.22 8.11 9.56
C PHE A 54 21.55 8.64 8.28
N LYS A 55 22.26 8.68 7.17
CA LYS A 55 21.69 9.07 5.89
C LYS A 55 20.54 8.15 5.44
N GLN A 56 20.67 6.85 5.73
CA GLN A 56 19.59 5.89 5.43
C GLN A 56 18.35 6.10 6.34
N ILE A 57 18.58 6.39 7.63
CA ILE A 57 17.49 6.71 8.57
C ILE A 57 16.76 7.98 8.13
N ASP A 58 17.49 9.04 7.77
CA ASP A 58 16.86 10.28 7.30
C ASP A 58 16.06 10.04 6.00
N LYS A 59 16.64 9.29 5.05
CA LYS A 59 15.93 8.92 3.82
C LYS A 59 14.66 8.10 4.10
N THR A 60 14.69 7.22 5.11
CA THR A 60 13.51 6.43 5.50
C THR A 60 12.44 7.33 6.11
N LYS A 61 12.80 8.32 6.92
CA LYS A 61 11.85 9.32 7.46
C LYS A 61 11.19 10.14 6.35
N ASP A 62 11.98 10.60 5.37
CA ASP A 62 11.45 11.32 4.21
C ASP A 62 10.48 10.45 3.40
N GLN A 63 10.80 9.16 3.25
CA GLN A 63 9.90 8.19 2.59
C GLN A 63 8.60 7.99 3.37
N ASP A 64 8.65 7.88 4.69
CA ASP A 64 7.47 7.75 5.54
C ASP A 64 6.57 8.98 5.42
N GLU A 65 7.14 10.19 5.36
CA GLU A 65 6.38 11.43 5.15
C GLU A 65 5.69 11.45 3.77
N ILE A 66 6.39 11.02 2.73
CA ILE A 66 5.82 10.91 1.38
C ILE A 66 4.69 9.86 1.35
N ILE A 67 4.90 8.71 1.98
CA ILE A 67 3.89 7.64 2.07
C ILE A 67 2.62 8.16 2.75
N ASN A 68 2.74 8.87 3.88
CA ASN A 68 1.60 9.46 4.57
C ASN A 68 0.85 10.46 3.67
N LYS A 69 1.57 11.34 2.95
CA LYS A 69 0.95 12.25 1.98
C LYS A 69 0.22 11.52 0.85
N ILE A 70 0.76 10.39 0.37
CA ILE A 70 0.12 9.56 -0.66
C ILE A 70 -1.15 8.93 -0.10
N ILE A 71 -1.11 8.37 1.11
CA ILE A 71 -2.28 7.78 1.77
C ILE A 71 -3.42 8.80 1.91
N ASP A 72 -3.11 10.03 2.34
CA ASP A 72 -4.12 11.08 2.46
C ASP A 72 -4.71 11.48 1.10
N ARG A 73 -3.89 11.54 0.06
CA ARG A 73 -4.37 11.80 -1.31
C ARG A 73 -5.27 10.66 -1.82
N ILE A 74 -4.91 9.41 -1.56
CA ILE A 74 -5.72 8.25 -1.95
C ILE A 74 -7.08 8.32 -1.25
N LYS A 75 -7.12 8.54 0.06
CA LYS A 75 -8.39 8.69 0.81
C LYS A 75 -9.28 9.80 0.23
N ASN A 76 -8.67 10.94 -0.14
CA ASN A 76 -9.40 12.03 -0.75
C ASN A 76 -9.95 11.64 -2.14
N LEU A 77 -9.15 10.97 -2.97
CA LEU A 77 -9.58 10.48 -4.27
C LEU A 77 -10.70 9.43 -4.15
N GLU A 78 -10.60 8.52 -3.19
CA GLU A 78 -11.66 7.55 -2.90
C GLU A 78 -12.97 8.25 -2.54
N ASN A 79 -12.91 9.25 -1.64
CA ASN A 79 -14.10 10.03 -1.24
C ASN A 79 -14.72 10.81 -2.42
N ILE A 80 -13.91 11.39 -3.30
CA ILE A 80 -14.38 12.05 -4.51
C ILE A 80 -14.98 11.01 -5.47
N SER A 81 -14.31 9.88 -5.67
CA SER A 81 -14.77 8.82 -6.55
C SER A 81 -16.14 8.28 -6.14
N GLU A 82 -16.39 8.12 -4.83
CA GLU A 82 -17.66 7.63 -4.33
C GLU A 82 -18.86 8.53 -4.67
N LYS A 83 -18.61 9.84 -4.81
CA LYS A 83 -19.64 10.86 -5.13
C LYS A 83 -19.69 11.22 -6.62
N THR A 84 -18.81 10.66 -7.42
CA THR A 84 -18.77 10.90 -8.86
C THR A 84 -19.68 9.94 -9.58
N PHE A 85 -20.37 10.41 -10.62
CA PHE A 85 -21.18 9.52 -11.46
C PHE A 85 -20.27 8.54 -12.22
N GLN A 86 -20.48 7.27 -11.99
CA GLN A 86 -19.66 6.20 -12.56
C GLN A 86 -20.50 5.05 -13.14
N LYS A 87 -21.82 5.09 -12.91
CA LYS A 87 -22.76 4.12 -13.44
C LYS A 87 -23.66 4.82 -14.44
N ILE A 88 -23.79 4.23 -15.61
CA ILE A 88 -24.58 4.80 -16.71
C ILE A 88 -25.50 3.73 -17.31
N GLY A 89 -26.74 4.10 -17.52
CA GLY A 89 -27.72 3.33 -18.28
C GLY A 89 -28.32 4.18 -19.38
N VAL A 90 -28.35 3.69 -20.60
CA VAL A 90 -28.93 4.39 -21.75
C VAL A 90 -29.93 3.48 -22.44
N ILE A 91 -31.13 4.02 -22.67
CA ILE A 91 -32.21 3.39 -23.42
C ILE A 91 -32.62 4.34 -24.54
N ARG A 92 -32.76 3.79 -25.75
CA ARG A 92 -33.41 4.50 -26.88
C ARG A 92 -34.69 3.78 -27.23
N PHE A 93 -35.75 4.56 -27.51
CA PHE A 93 -37.07 4.00 -27.77
C PHE A 93 -37.88 4.89 -28.68
N ASN A 94 -38.99 4.35 -29.16
CA ASN A 94 -39.99 5.10 -29.92
C ASN A 94 -41.28 5.07 -29.11
N PRO A 95 -41.73 6.18 -28.53
CA PRO A 95 -43.00 6.23 -27.74
C PRO A 95 -44.24 6.18 -28.60
N PHE A 96 -44.10 6.34 -29.95
CA PHE A 96 -45.26 6.40 -30.87
C PHE A 96 -44.93 5.63 -32.15
N ASP A 97 -45.65 4.60 -32.45
CA ASP A 97 -45.45 3.76 -33.66
C ASP A 97 -45.54 4.55 -34.98
N SER A 98 -46.14 5.73 -34.98
CA SER A 98 -46.32 6.55 -36.16
C SER A 98 -45.16 7.53 -36.46
N LEU A 99 -44.20 7.70 -35.57
CA LEU A 99 -43.04 8.56 -35.75
C LEU A 99 -41.81 7.69 -36.00
N GLY A 100 -41.22 7.78 -37.19
CA GLY A 100 -40.13 6.93 -37.61
C GLY A 100 -38.90 7.06 -36.71
N GLY A 101 -38.38 5.92 -36.24
CA GLY A 101 -37.09 5.77 -35.57
C GLY A 101 -37.12 6.00 -34.03
N ASN A 102 -36.09 5.43 -33.36
CA ASN A 102 -35.89 5.53 -31.90
C ASN A 102 -35.20 6.86 -31.55
N GLN A 103 -35.91 7.98 -31.68
CA GLN A 103 -35.37 9.32 -31.42
C GLN A 103 -35.48 9.73 -29.96
N SER A 104 -36.39 9.13 -29.20
CA SER A 104 -36.48 9.32 -27.75
C SER A 104 -35.40 8.53 -27.03
N PHE A 105 -34.97 9.04 -25.89
CA PHE A 105 -33.94 8.36 -25.08
C PHE A 105 -34.14 8.64 -23.58
N VAL A 106 -33.63 7.73 -22.79
CA VAL A 106 -33.43 7.90 -21.35
C VAL A 106 -31.98 7.64 -20.99
N ILE A 107 -31.43 8.47 -20.12
CA ILE A 107 -30.11 8.32 -19.55
C ILE A 107 -30.26 8.33 -18.02
N ALA A 108 -29.74 7.29 -17.37
CA ALA A 108 -29.55 7.24 -15.92
C ALA A 108 -28.05 7.42 -15.62
N LEU A 109 -27.72 8.33 -14.72
CA LEU A 109 -26.38 8.58 -14.22
C LEU A 109 -26.38 8.47 -12.70
N LEU A 110 -25.55 7.55 -12.16
CA LEU A 110 -25.54 7.26 -10.73
C LEU A 110 -24.09 7.21 -10.19
N ASP A 111 -23.95 7.59 -8.92
CA ASP A 111 -22.75 7.39 -8.13
C ASP A 111 -22.63 5.93 -7.63
N LYS A 112 -21.62 5.67 -6.82
CA LYS A 112 -21.37 4.34 -6.22
C LYS A 112 -22.55 3.86 -5.35
N GLN A 113 -23.24 4.77 -4.66
CA GLN A 113 -24.37 4.51 -3.76
C GLN A 113 -25.73 4.49 -4.49
N ASN A 114 -25.73 4.57 -5.82
CA ASN A 114 -26.93 4.67 -6.65
C ASN A 114 -27.72 5.97 -6.43
N ASN A 115 -27.03 7.07 -6.08
CA ASN A 115 -27.62 8.39 -6.09
C ASN A 115 -27.29 9.09 -7.40
N GLY A 116 -28.19 9.89 -7.91
CA GLY A 116 -27.99 10.60 -9.16
C GLY A 116 -29.32 11.07 -9.76
N PHE A 117 -29.47 10.88 -11.05
CA PHE A 117 -30.67 11.30 -11.76
C PHE A 117 -30.92 10.50 -13.03
N VAL A 118 -32.16 10.53 -13.48
CA VAL A 118 -32.61 10.03 -14.77
C VAL A 118 -33.06 11.24 -15.61
N ILE A 119 -32.55 11.34 -16.83
CA ILE A 119 -33.03 12.29 -17.84
C ILE A 119 -33.73 11.52 -18.95
N SER A 120 -34.96 11.91 -19.28
CA SER A 120 -35.67 11.39 -20.42
C SER A 120 -35.97 12.52 -21.42
N SER A 121 -35.73 12.24 -22.69
CA SER A 121 -36.07 13.10 -23.81
C SER A 121 -37.07 12.40 -24.72
N LEU A 122 -38.28 12.95 -24.80
CA LEU A 122 -39.39 12.42 -25.61
C LEU A 122 -39.50 13.22 -26.88
N PHE A 123 -39.34 12.57 -28.01
CA PHE A 123 -39.60 13.15 -29.31
C PHE A 123 -41.07 12.97 -29.67
N VAL A 124 -41.81 14.09 -29.74
CA VAL A 124 -43.23 14.12 -30.04
C VAL A 124 -43.49 15.06 -31.24
N LYS A 125 -44.67 14.96 -31.86
CA LYS A 125 -45.03 15.76 -33.04
C LYS A 125 -44.85 17.28 -32.85
N ASP A 126 -45.08 17.76 -31.63
CA ASP A 126 -45.03 19.19 -31.30
C ASP A 126 -43.66 19.63 -30.73
N GLY A 127 -42.60 18.82 -30.88
CA GLY A 127 -41.24 19.11 -30.41
C GLY A 127 -40.71 18.10 -29.37
N ASN A 128 -39.57 18.42 -28.76
CA ASN A 128 -38.94 17.61 -27.75
C ASN A 128 -39.39 18.03 -26.33
N ARG A 129 -39.69 17.06 -25.48
CA ARG A 129 -39.90 17.27 -24.05
C ARG A 129 -38.82 16.58 -23.26
N VAL A 130 -38.16 17.31 -22.35
CA VAL A 130 -37.09 16.78 -21.50
C VAL A 130 -37.53 16.83 -20.05
N TYR A 131 -37.35 15.73 -19.36
CA TYR A 131 -37.67 15.57 -17.95
C TYR A 131 -36.38 15.10 -17.22
N ALA A 132 -36.22 15.59 -15.97
CA ALA A 132 -35.15 15.11 -15.10
C ALA A 132 -35.81 14.71 -13.75
N LYS A 133 -35.41 13.53 -13.26
CA LYS A 133 -35.92 12.99 -11.98
C LYS A 133 -34.75 12.58 -11.12
N ALA A 134 -34.68 13.05 -9.88
CA ALA A 134 -33.66 12.68 -8.92
C ALA A 134 -33.82 11.21 -8.51
N VAL A 135 -32.70 10.57 -8.26
CA VAL A 135 -32.60 9.19 -7.76
C VAL A 135 -31.77 9.19 -6.48
N GLN A 136 -32.26 8.57 -5.44
CA GLN A 136 -31.59 8.37 -4.16
C GLN A 136 -31.64 6.88 -3.79
N ASN A 137 -30.47 6.29 -3.53
CA ASN A 137 -30.35 4.87 -3.22
C ASN A 137 -31.08 3.96 -4.22
N GLY A 138 -31.01 4.29 -5.52
CA GLY A 138 -31.67 3.54 -6.59
C GLY A 138 -33.15 3.75 -6.73
N ASN A 139 -33.76 4.69 -5.97
CA ASN A 139 -35.19 5.00 -6.00
C ASN A 139 -35.44 6.47 -6.36
N SER A 140 -36.59 6.77 -6.93
CA SER A 140 -37.02 8.15 -7.19
C SER A 140 -38.35 8.43 -6.48
N GLU A 141 -38.48 9.66 -5.95
CA GLU A 141 -39.74 10.14 -5.38
C GLU A 141 -40.81 10.32 -6.46
N HIS A 142 -40.41 10.56 -7.70
CA HIS A 142 -41.29 10.67 -8.84
C HIS A 142 -41.54 9.31 -9.49
N SER A 143 -42.75 9.05 -9.94
CA SER A 143 -43.03 7.83 -10.71
C SER A 143 -42.18 7.77 -11.98
N LEU A 144 -41.44 6.67 -12.15
CA LEU A 144 -40.62 6.40 -13.32
C LEU A 144 -41.44 5.67 -14.39
N SER A 145 -41.26 6.03 -15.67
CA SER A 145 -41.77 5.23 -16.80
C SER A 145 -41.01 3.89 -16.87
N ASP A 146 -41.51 2.97 -17.70
CA ASP A 146 -40.88 1.65 -17.82
C ASP A 146 -39.47 1.76 -18.45
N GLU A 147 -39.25 2.70 -19.41
CA GLU A 147 -37.96 3.00 -19.99
C GLU A 147 -37.02 3.66 -18.97
N GLU A 148 -37.52 4.52 -18.10
CA GLU A 148 -36.77 5.13 -17.02
C GLU A 148 -36.34 4.09 -15.99
N LYS A 149 -37.20 3.15 -15.62
CA LYS A 149 -36.88 2.00 -14.76
C LYS A 149 -35.82 1.09 -15.40
N GLU A 150 -35.95 0.81 -16.70
CA GLU A 150 -35.03 0.00 -17.45
C GLU A 150 -33.63 0.67 -17.52
N ALA A 151 -33.57 1.99 -17.83
CA ALA A 151 -32.31 2.73 -17.82
C ALA A 151 -31.66 2.73 -16.44
N LEU A 152 -32.46 2.93 -15.38
CA LEU A 152 -31.98 2.87 -13.99
C LEU A 152 -31.43 1.49 -13.65
N LYS A 153 -32.14 0.41 -14.01
CA LYS A 153 -31.70 -0.96 -13.83
C LYS A 153 -30.38 -1.24 -14.55
N ARG A 154 -30.21 -0.78 -15.79
CA ARG A 154 -28.96 -0.92 -16.56
C ARG A 154 -27.79 -0.16 -15.91
N ALA A 155 -28.07 0.99 -15.31
CA ALA A 155 -27.04 1.75 -14.59
C ALA A 155 -26.60 1.04 -13.30
N MET A 156 -27.50 0.36 -12.63
CA MET A 156 -27.20 -0.36 -11.38
C MET A 156 -26.46 -1.70 -11.60
N GLY A 157 -26.55 -2.32 -12.77
CA GLY A 157 -25.91 -3.59 -13.16
C GLY A 157 -26.84 -4.76 -13.04
#